data_04f9152a3643e2e08cb01aa7c28209e1
#
_entry.id   04f9152a3643e2e08cb01aa7c28209e1
#
_cell.length_a   1.000
_cell.length_b   1.000
_cell.length_c   1.000
_cell.angle_alpha   90.00
_cell.angle_beta   90.00
_cell.angle_gamma   90.00
#
_symmetry.space_group_name_H-M   'P 1'
#
loop_
_entity.id
_entity.type
_entity.pdbx_description
1 polymer ?
#
loop_
_entity_poly.entity_id
_entity_poly.type
_entity_poly.pdbx_seq_one_letter_code
_entity_poly.pdbx_strand_id
1 'polypeptide(L)'
;LKHGRDVEIDTNVIFEGDVVLGDRVKIGTGCVIKNSIIGDDCEISPYTVVEDAHLAAACTIGPFARLRPGAELLEGAHVGNFVEIKKARLGKGTKAGHLSYLGDAEIGDNVNIGAGTITCNYDGANKHKTVIGDDVFVGSDSQLVAPVTVGKGVTIAAGTTVTRNVADNELVLSRVPQVHKQGWQRPVKKK
;
A
#
# COMPACT_ATOMS: atom_id res chain seq x y z
N LEU A 1 4.28 25.36 -7.26
CA LEU A 1 4.17 24.27 -8.23
C LEU A 1 5.20 24.46 -9.35
N LYS A 2 5.98 23.43 -9.63
CA LYS A 2 6.82 23.29 -10.83
C LYS A 2 6.33 22.08 -11.61
N HIS A 3 6.36 22.13 -12.94
CA HIS A 3 5.88 21.00 -13.75
C HIS A 3 6.67 20.85 -15.05
N GLY A 4 6.68 19.63 -15.58
CA GLY A 4 7.19 19.28 -16.90
C GLY A 4 6.19 19.58 -18.01
N ARG A 5 6.33 18.87 -19.13
CA ARG A 5 5.49 19.02 -20.33
C ARG A 5 4.31 18.08 -20.30
N ASP A 6 3.23 18.44 -21.02
CA ASP A 6 2.05 17.60 -21.26
C ASP A 6 1.39 17.10 -19.97
N VAL A 7 1.37 17.95 -18.94
CA VAL A 7 0.72 17.65 -17.65
C VAL A 7 -0.78 17.94 -17.76
N GLU A 8 -1.59 16.97 -17.38
CA GLU A 8 -3.05 17.07 -17.34
C GLU A 8 -3.53 17.20 -15.89
N ILE A 9 -4.25 18.26 -15.56
CA ILE A 9 -4.79 18.50 -14.20
C ILE A 9 -6.29 18.77 -14.34
N ASP A 10 -7.08 17.93 -13.68
CA ASP A 10 -8.54 18.05 -13.66
C ASP A 10 -8.99 19.12 -12.65
N THR A 11 -10.29 19.32 -12.53
CA THR A 11 -10.89 20.34 -11.66
C THR A 11 -10.71 20.04 -10.17
N ASN A 12 -10.72 21.12 -9.36
CA ASN A 12 -10.66 21.03 -7.89
C ASN A 12 -9.40 20.32 -7.32
N VAL A 13 -8.29 20.34 -8.05
CA VAL A 13 -7.01 19.86 -7.53
C VAL A 13 -6.37 20.96 -6.69
N ILE A 14 -5.88 20.61 -5.51
CA ILE A 14 -5.24 21.52 -4.57
C ILE A 14 -3.75 21.19 -4.49
N PHE A 15 -2.89 22.19 -4.72
CA PHE A 15 -1.45 22.10 -4.50
C PHE A 15 -1.04 22.97 -3.32
N GLU A 16 -0.31 22.39 -2.36
CA GLU A 16 0.21 23.11 -1.19
C GLU A 16 1.72 22.96 -1.10
N GLY A 17 2.41 24.05 -0.77
CA GLY A 17 3.86 24.07 -0.57
C GLY A 17 4.64 23.78 -1.86
N ASP A 18 5.74 23.04 -1.72
CA ASP A 18 6.65 22.73 -2.82
C ASP A 18 6.23 21.44 -3.54
N VAL A 19 5.61 21.59 -4.70
CA VAL A 19 5.18 20.46 -5.55
C VAL A 19 5.93 20.50 -6.87
N VAL A 20 6.49 19.36 -7.26
CA VAL A 20 7.16 19.14 -8.54
C VAL A 20 6.51 17.98 -9.28
N LEU A 21 6.08 18.22 -10.51
CA LEU A 21 5.52 17.23 -11.43
C LEU A 21 6.46 17.02 -12.62
N GLY A 22 6.69 15.78 -12.98
CA GLY A 22 7.41 15.41 -14.20
C GLY A 22 6.62 15.65 -15.49
N ASP A 23 7.08 15.09 -16.59
CA ASP A 23 6.40 15.13 -17.89
C ASP A 23 5.21 14.15 -17.92
N ARG A 24 4.13 14.49 -18.61
CA ARG A 24 2.93 13.65 -18.86
C ARG A 24 2.23 13.12 -17.61
N VAL A 25 2.35 13.82 -16.49
CA VAL A 25 1.64 13.50 -15.26
C VAL A 25 0.15 13.83 -15.43
N LYS A 26 -0.70 12.89 -14.98
CA LYS A 26 -2.17 13.09 -14.97
C LYS A 26 -2.69 13.12 -13.53
N ILE A 27 -3.49 14.13 -13.20
CA ILE A 27 -4.05 14.32 -11.87
C ILE A 27 -5.56 14.48 -11.97
N GLY A 28 -6.28 13.52 -11.42
CA GLY A 28 -7.74 13.49 -11.39
C GLY A 28 -8.34 14.48 -10.40
N THR A 29 -9.63 14.71 -10.55
CA THR A 29 -10.38 15.70 -9.77
C THR A 29 -10.30 15.46 -8.26
N GLY A 30 -10.32 16.56 -7.49
CA GLY A 30 -10.39 16.53 -6.02
C GLY A 30 -9.15 16.00 -5.31
N CYS A 31 -8.03 15.84 -6.02
CA CYS A 31 -6.76 15.46 -5.41
C CYS A 31 -6.16 16.61 -4.58
N VAL A 32 -5.48 16.26 -3.49
CA VAL A 32 -4.69 17.19 -2.68
C VAL A 32 -3.24 16.73 -2.71
N ILE A 33 -2.33 17.58 -3.19
CA ILE A 33 -0.91 17.27 -3.32
C ILE A 33 -0.10 18.32 -2.58
N LYS A 34 0.69 17.88 -1.59
CA LYS A 34 1.45 18.76 -0.73
C LYS A 34 2.91 18.33 -0.64
N ASN A 35 3.84 19.27 -0.81
CA ASN A 35 5.29 19.08 -0.60
C ASN A 35 5.81 17.78 -1.22
N SER A 36 5.43 17.45 -2.45
CA SER A 36 5.70 16.14 -3.04
C SER A 36 6.35 16.25 -4.41
N ILE A 37 7.13 15.22 -4.75
CA ILE A 37 7.77 15.06 -6.06
C ILE A 37 7.10 13.88 -6.76
N ILE A 38 6.55 14.12 -7.94
CA ILE A 38 5.86 13.14 -8.77
C ILE A 38 6.61 13.04 -10.10
N GLY A 39 7.18 11.87 -10.38
CA GLY A 39 7.94 11.59 -11.59
C GLY A 39 7.11 11.54 -12.85
N ASP A 40 7.77 11.33 -13.98
CA ASP A 40 7.15 11.28 -15.30
C ASP A 40 6.11 10.16 -15.42
N ASP A 41 5.13 10.35 -16.29
CA ASP A 41 4.12 9.35 -16.65
C ASP A 41 3.30 8.83 -15.45
N CYS A 42 3.29 9.54 -14.32
CA CYS A 42 2.46 9.16 -13.17
C CYS A 42 0.99 9.52 -13.36
N GLU A 43 0.10 8.67 -12.86
CA GLU A 43 -1.34 8.91 -12.83
C GLU A 43 -1.86 8.92 -11.40
N ILE A 44 -2.42 10.05 -10.98
CA ILE A 44 -3.06 10.24 -9.67
C ILE A 44 -4.56 10.29 -9.86
N SER A 45 -5.24 9.21 -9.54
CA SER A 45 -6.69 9.08 -9.70
C SER A 45 -7.47 9.92 -8.70
N PRO A 46 -8.77 10.24 -8.97
CA PRO A 46 -9.56 11.18 -8.19
C PRO A 46 -9.57 10.96 -6.68
N TYR A 47 -9.67 12.08 -5.93
CA TYR A 47 -9.80 12.11 -4.46
C TYR A 47 -8.64 11.46 -3.70
N THR A 48 -7.47 11.48 -4.29
CA THR A 48 -6.23 10.97 -3.68
C THR A 48 -5.52 12.10 -2.93
N VAL A 49 -4.94 11.78 -1.77
CA VAL A 49 -4.16 12.72 -0.96
C VAL A 49 -2.71 12.28 -0.95
N VAL A 50 -1.79 13.16 -1.36
CA VAL A 50 -0.33 12.93 -1.41
C VAL A 50 0.36 14.02 -0.61
N GLU A 51 1.06 13.64 0.46
CA GLU A 51 1.71 14.58 1.38
C GLU A 51 3.15 14.14 1.67
N ASP A 52 4.12 15.04 1.48
CA ASP A 52 5.55 14.83 1.75
C ASP A 52 6.03 13.46 1.22
N ALA A 53 5.69 13.15 -0.04
CA ALA A 53 5.94 11.88 -0.70
C ALA A 53 6.80 12.02 -1.96
N HIS A 54 7.48 10.94 -2.33
CA HIS A 54 8.28 10.86 -3.55
C HIS A 54 7.83 9.68 -4.41
N LEU A 55 7.39 9.96 -5.63
CA LEU A 55 6.97 8.99 -6.63
C LEU A 55 7.97 9.03 -7.79
N ALA A 56 8.57 7.89 -8.10
CA ALA A 56 9.33 7.71 -9.33
C ALA A 56 8.39 7.65 -10.55
N ALA A 57 8.93 7.39 -11.72
CA ALA A 57 8.14 7.38 -12.95
C ALA A 57 7.09 6.26 -13.02
N ALA A 58 6.05 6.47 -13.80
CA ALA A 58 5.02 5.49 -14.16
C ALA A 58 4.26 4.89 -12.97
N CYS A 59 4.18 5.59 -11.85
CA CYS A 59 3.35 5.18 -10.71
C CYS A 59 1.88 5.48 -10.95
N THR A 60 1.00 4.59 -10.47
CA THR A 60 -0.46 4.80 -10.52
C THR A 60 -1.04 4.77 -9.10
N ILE A 61 -1.75 5.85 -8.72
CA ILE A 61 -2.20 6.06 -7.35
C ILE A 61 -3.69 6.35 -7.29
N GLY A 62 -4.41 5.69 -6.41
CA GLY A 62 -5.82 5.94 -6.17
C GLY A 62 -6.79 5.06 -6.96
N PRO A 63 -8.07 5.46 -7.04
CA PRO A 63 -8.67 6.61 -6.35
C PRO A 63 -8.77 6.42 -4.83
N PHE A 64 -9.02 7.52 -4.08
CA PHE A 64 -9.17 7.48 -2.62
C PHE A 64 -7.98 6.87 -1.87
N ALA A 65 -6.77 7.00 -2.40
CA ALA A 65 -5.55 6.56 -1.73
C ALA A 65 -4.97 7.69 -0.87
N ARG A 66 -4.15 7.33 0.11
CA ARG A 66 -3.46 8.30 0.94
C ARG A 66 -1.97 7.98 1.05
N LEU A 67 -1.14 8.83 0.49
CA LEU A 67 0.31 8.82 0.71
C LEU A 67 0.65 9.87 1.77
N ARG A 68 1.21 9.41 2.88
CA ARG A 68 1.58 10.24 4.03
C ARG A 68 3.09 10.50 4.04
N PRO A 69 3.56 11.43 4.91
CA PRO A 69 4.96 11.79 5.00
C PRO A 69 5.91 10.58 5.05
N GLY A 70 6.91 10.61 4.17
CA GLY A 70 7.91 9.57 4.02
C GLY A 70 7.44 8.35 3.18
N ALA A 71 6.38 8.49 2.40
CA ALA A 71 6.04 7.52 1.38
C ALA A 71 6.98 7.68 0.17
N GLU A 72 7.62 6.57 -0.24
CA GLU A 72 8.49 6.50 -1.41
C GLU A 72 8.01 5.36 -2.31
N LEU A 73 7.65 5.69 -3.56
CA LEU A 73 7.21 4.72 -4.56
C LEU A 73 8.22 4.68 -5.71
N LEU A 74 8.74 3.50 -5.98
CA LEU A 74 9.64 3.30 -7.11
C LEU A 74 8.87 3.09 -8.41
N GLU A 75 9.60 3.07 -9.51
CA GLU A 75 9.08 3.01 -10.87
C GLU A 75 8.00 1.93 -11.06
N GLY A 76 6.86 2.32 -11.61
CA GLY A 76 5.74 1.44 -11.91
C GLY A 76 5.01 0.88 -10.69
N ALA A 77 5.24 1.43 -9.49
CA ALA A 77 4.49 1.01 -8.32
C ALA A 77 3.02 1.41 -8.42
N HIS A 78 2.13 0.54 -7.95
CA HIS A 78 0.68 0.75 -7.98
C HIS A 78 0.09 0.75 -6.57
N VAL A 79 -0.60 1.82 -6.21
CA VAL A 79 -1.33 1.98 -4.95
C VAL A 79 -2.79 2.27 -5.26
N GLY A 80 -3.68 1.32 -4.98
CA GLY A 80 -5.09 1.43 -5.33
C GLY A 80 -5.96 2.07 -4.26
N ASN A 81 -7.26 1.83 -4.35
CA ASN A 81 -8.25 2.52 -3.54
C ASN A 81 -8.23 2.09 -2.06
N PHE A 82 -8.39 3.08 -1.19
CA PHE A 82 -8.39 2.93 0.27
C PHE A 82 -7.09 2.29 0.80
N VAL A 83 -5.98 2.55 0.13
CA VAL A 83 -4.65 2.16 0.61
C VAL A 83 -3.98 3.37 1.23
N GLU A 84 -3.41 3.18 2.42
CA GLU A 84 -2.63 4.19 3.11
C GLU A 84 -1.16 3.77 3.21
N ILE A 85 -0.25 4.63 2.76
CA ILE A 85 1.20 4.43 2.83
C ILE A 85 1.80 5.50 3.75
N LYS A 86 2.62 5.10 4.73
CA LYS A 86 3.26 6.02 5.67
C LYS A 86 4.68 5.57 6.01
N LYS A 87 5.67 6.44 5.79
CA LYS A 87 7.08 6.10 6.06
C LYS A 87 7.42 4.71 5.54
N ALA A 88 7.06 4.44 4.30
CA ALA A 88 7.26 3.15 3.68
C ALA A 88 7.73 3.32 2.23
N ARG A 89 8.62 2.42 1.83
CA ARG A 89 9.16 2.34 0.47
C ARG A 89 8.57 1.14 -0.24
N LEU A 90 7.99 1.36 -1.41
CA LEU A 90 7.50 0.32 -2.31
C LEU A 90 8.46 0.20 -3.50
N GLY A 91 8.97 -0.99 -3.73
CA GLY A 91 9.86 -1.33 -4.83
C GLY A 91 9.22 -1.25 -6.21
N LYS A 92 10.02 -1.44 -7.25
CA LYS A 92 9.57 -1.36 -8.64
C LYS A 92 8.47 -2.38 -8.94
N GLY A 93 7.43 -1.95 -9.64
CA GLY A 93 6.33 -2.82 -10.06
C GLY A 93 5.51 -3.43 -8.91
N THR A 94 5.75 -3.01 -7.67
CA THR A 94 5.02 -3.49 -6.49
C THR A 94 3.61 -2.94 -6.47
N LYS A 95 2.64 -3.79 -6.09
CA LYS A 95 1.22 -3.48 -6.15
C LYS A 95 0.54 -3.66 -4.79
N ALA A 96 -0.16 -2.63 -4.35
CA ALA A 96 -1.07 -2.65 -3.21
C ALA A 96 -2.43 -2.09 -3.66
N GLY A 97 -3.28 -2.95 -4.21
CA GLY A 97 -4.47 -2.52 -4.95
C GLY A 97 -5.64 -2.06 -4.11
N HIS A 98 -5.81 -2.55 -2.89
CA HIS A 98 -7.04 -2.34 -2.13
C HIS A 98 -6.85 -2.39 -0.62
N LEU A 99 -7.53 -1.48 0.13
CA LEU A 99 -7.86 -1.62 1.54
C LEU A 99 -6.68 -2.03 2.45
N SER A 100 -5.50 -1.46 2.27
CA SER A 100 -4.30 -1.87 3.00
C SER A 100 -3.67 -0.70 3.76
N TYR A 101 -3.05 -1.00 4.90
CA TYR A 101 -2.19 -0.07 5.60
C TYR A 101 -0.75 -0.56 5.60
N LEU A 102 0.13 0.22 4.97
CA LEU A 102 1.57 -0.07 4.89
C LEU A 102 2.33 1.07 5.55
N GLY A 103 2.68 0.86 6.81
CA GLY A 103 3.40 1.84 7.63
C GLY A 103 4.73 1.31 8.12
N ASP A 104 5.75 2.17 8.18
CA ASP A 104 7.10 1.87 8.64
C ASP A 104 7.64 0.56 7.99
N ALA A 105 7.59 0.50 6.63
CA ALA A 105 7.89 -0.71 5.88
C ALA A 105 8.89 -0.48 4.74
N GLU A 106 9.71 -1.49 4.47
CA GLU A 106 10.51 -1.62 3.24
C GLU A 106 9.99 -2.81 2.45
N ILE A 107 9.48 -2.55 1.26
CA ILE A 107 8.88 -3.55 0.40
C ILE A 107 9.69 -3.61 -0.91
N GLY A 108 10.15 -4.78 -1.27
CA GLY A 108 10.96 -5.04 -2.44
C GLY A 108 10.24 -4.86 -3.76
N ASP A 109 10.88 -5.31 -4.83
CA ASP A 109 10.37 -5.20 -6.20
C ASP A 109 9.37 -6.34 -6.50
N ASN A 110 8.40 -6.08 -7.40
CA ASN A 110 7.40 -7.05 -7.88
C ASN A 110 6.56 -7.72 -6.78
N VAL A 111 6.40 -7.07 -5.64
CA VAL A 111 5.58 -7.60 -4.54
C VAL A 111 4.09 -7.36 -4.82
N ASN A 112 3.28 -8.38 -4.53
CA ASN A 112 1.83 -8.22 -4.54
C ASN A 112 1.28 -8.19 -3.12
N ILE A 113 0.68 -7.09 -2.72
CA ILE A 113 0.03 -6.92 -1.42
C ILE A 113 -1.48 -7.17 -1.58
N GLY A 114 -1.97 -8.23 -0.98
CA GLY A 114 -3.40 -8.57 -0.98
C GLY A 114 -4.25 -7.59 -0.18
N ALA A 115 -5.51 -7.48 -0.55
CA ALA A 115 -6.47 -6.58 0.12
C ALA A 115 -6.58 -6.88 1.61
N GLY A 116 -6.67 -5.85 2.45
CA GLY A 116 -6.76 -6.00 3.91
C GLY A 116 -5.43 -6.30 4.60
N THR A 117 -4.31 -6.19 3.89
CA THR A 117 -2.98 -6.37 4.51
C THR A 117 -2.64 -5.19 5.42
N ILE A 118 -2.15 -5.49 6.61
CA ILE A 118 -1.73 -4.49 7.60
C ILE A 118 -0.32 -4.79 8.08
N THR A 119 0.57 -3.81 8.01
CA THR A 119 1.80 -3.81 8.79
C THR A 119 1.48 -3.34 10.20
N CYS A 120 1.47 -4.27 11.17
CA CYS A 120 1.20 -3.95 12.58
C CYS A 120 2.46 -3.36 13.20
N ASN A 121 2.71 -2.07 12.91
CA ASN A 121 3.98 -1.38 13.18
C ASN A 121 4.07 -0.74 14.56
N TYR A 122 3.02 -0.81 15.40
CA TYR A 122 2.97 -0.14 16.69
C TYR A 122 2.61 -1.12 17.82
N ASP A 123 3.43 -1.19 18.86
CA ASP A 123 3.29 -2.10 19.99
C ASP A 123 2.58 -1.47 21.21
N GLY A 124 2.08 -0.25 21.07
CA GLY A 124 1.50 0.52 22.16
C GLY A 124 2.44 1.59 22.73
N ALA A 125 3.74 1.50 22.44
CA ALA A 125 4.76 2.49 22.87
C ALA A 125 5.70 2.88 21.71
N ASN A 126 6.21 1.91 20.97
CA ASN A 126 7.22 2.09 19.94
C ASN A 126 6.71 1.64 18.55
N LYS A 127 7.40 2.14 17.51
CA LYS A 127 7.18 1.70 16.15
C LYS A 127 8.30 0.79 15.69
N HIS A 128 7.92 -0.26 14.97
CA HIS A 128 8.80 -1.28 14.47
C HIS A 128 8.66 -1.42 12.96
N LYS A 129 9.70 -1.91 12.31
CA LYS A 129 9.80 -2.02 10.86
C LYS A 129 9.39 -3.38 10.35
N THR A 130 8.66 -3.38 9.24
CA THR A 130 8.42 -4.57 8.41
C THR A 130 9.32 -4.51 7.19
N VAL A 131 10.00 -5.63 6.87
CA VAL A 131 10.81 -5.77 5.65
C VAL A 131 10.24 -6.90 4.83
N ILE A 132 9.96 -6.66 3.55
CA ILE A 132 9.46 -7.65 2.59
C ILE A 132 10.42 -7.68 1.41
N GLY A 133 10.97 -8.85 1.10
CA GLY A 133 11.87 -9.07 -0.03
C GLY A 133 11.15 -8.97 -1.38
N ASP A 134 11.91 -9.19 -2.46
CA ASP A 134 11.37 -9.13 -3.82
C ASP A 134 10.48 -10.34 -4.15
N ASP A 135 9.62 -10.21 -5.14
CA ASP A 135 8.79 -11.28 -5.70
C ASP A 135 7.88 -11.97 -4.66
N VAL A 136 7.52 -11.29 -3.58
CA VAL A 136 6.64 -11.81 -2.52
C VAL A 136 5.17 -11.66 -2.90
N PHE A 137 4.40 -12.71 -2.63
CA PHE A 137 2.95 -12.67 -2.71
C PHE A 137 2.33 -12.68 -1.31
N VAL A 138 1.67 -11.59 -0.93
CA VAL A 138 0.92 -11.50 0.33
C VAL A 138 -0.56 -11.72 0.02
N GLY A 139 -1.12 -12.79 0.57
CA GLY A 139 -2.55 -13.09 0.46
C GLY A 139 -3.41 -12.07 1.22
N SER A 140 -4.66 -11.95 0.81
CA SER A 140 -5.61 -11.01 1.44
C SER A 140 -5.81 -11.27 2.92
N ASP A 141 -6.14 -10.21 3.68
CA ASP A 141 -6.38 -10.24 5.12
C ASP A 141 -5.20 -10.79 5.93
N SER A 142 -3.99 -10.38 5.55
CA SER A 142 -2.75 -10.77 6.24
C SER A 142 -2.28 -9.65 7.16
N GLN A 143 -1.83 -10.03 8.38
CA GLN A 143 -1.25 -9.12 9.36
C GLN A 143 0.24 -9.44 9.54
N LEU A 144 1.09 -8.44 9.36
CA LEU A 144 2.53 -8.54 9.53
C LEU A 144 2.92 -7.84 10.84
N VAL A 145 3.15 -8.63 11.89
CA VAL A 145 3.46 -8.09 13.23
C VAL A 145 4.93 -7.71 13.31
N ALA A 146 5.18 -6.42 13.21
CA ALA A 146 6.55 -5.89 13.25
C ALA A 146 7.18 -5.96 14.68
N PRO A 147 8.51 -6.13 14.81
CA PRO A 147 9.46 -6.24 13.70
C PRO A 147 9.42 -7.61 13.02
N VAL A 148 9.36 -7.64 11.70
CA VAL A 148 9.35 -8.89 10.94
C VAL A 148 10.03 -8.71 9.59
N THR A 149 10.78 -9.72 9.17
CA THR A 149 11.41 -9.81 7.84
C THR A 149 10.82 -11.00 7.09
N VAL A 150 10.32 -10.74 5.88
CA VAL A 150 9.83 -11.74 4.94
C VAL A 150 10.82 -11.83 3.80
N GLY A 151 11.38 -13.01 3.58
CA GLY A 151 12.37 -13.27 2.55
C GLY A 151 11.83 -13.14 1.13
N LYS A 152 12.71 -13.27 0.14
CA LYS A 152 12.38 -13.20 -1.28
C LYS A 152 11.54 -14.40 -1.73
N GLY A 153 10.60 -14.17 -2.66
CA GLY A 153 9.80 -15.23 -3.30
C GLY A 153 8.85 -15.96 -2.35
N VAL A 154 8.58 -15.39 -1.16
CA VAL A 154 7.67 -15.97 -0.17
C VAL A 154 6.23 -15.83 -0.63
N THR A 155 5.42 -16.85 -0.33
CA THR A 155 3.96 -16.76 -0.42
C THR A 155 3.37 -16.76 0.99
N ILE A 156 2.65 -15.69 1.34
CA ILE A 156 1.85 -15.63 2.56
C ILE A 156 0.40 -15.96 2.17
N ALA A 157 -0.14 -17.04 2.72
CA ALA A 157 -1.52 -17.43 2.43
C ALA A 157 -2.52 -16.44 3.04
N ALA A 158 -3.68 -16.24 2.40
CA ALA A 158 -4.72 -15.33 2.89
C ALA A 158 -5.14 -15.64 4.34
N GLY A 159 -5.42 -14.60 5.13
CA GLY A 159 -5.82 -14.70 6.53
C GLY A 159 -4.68 -15.08 7.47
N THR A 160 -3.43 -14.86 7.08
CA THR A 160 -2.27 -15.25 7.88
C THR A 160 -1.79 -14.09 8.75
N THR A 161 -1.55 -14.36 10.04
CA THR A 161 -0.82 -13.47 10.95
C THR A 161 0.62 -13.93 11.04
N VAL A 162 1.54 -13.13 10.48
CA VAL A 162 2.98 -13.39 10.48
C VAL A 162 3.61 -12.72 11.70
N THR A 163 4.17 -13.51 12.62
CA THR A 163 4.76 -13.03 13.89
C THR A 163 6.25 -13.35 14.02
N ARG A 164 6.84 -14.02 13.04
CA ARG A 164 8.26 -14.42 13.00
C ARG A 164 8.80 -14.23 11.59
N ASN A 165 10.12 -14.02 11.50
CA ASN A 165 10.79 -13.93 10.22
C ASN A 165 10.55 -15.18 9.37
N VAL A 166 10.45 -14.97 8.07
CA VAL A 166 10.19 -16.00 7.06
C VAL A 166 11.40 -16.08 6.13
N ALA A 167 11.93 -17.26 5.90
CA ALA A 167 13.04 -17.46 4.98
C ALA A 167 12.59 -17.38 3.51
N ASP A 168 13.55 -17.27 2.59
CA ASP A 168 13.26 -17.17 1.16
C ASP A 168 12.47 -18.37 0.63
N ASN A 169 11.55 -18.13 -0.29
CA ASN A 169 10.78 -19.15 -1.02
C ASN A 169 9.91 -20.05 -0.12
N GLU A 170 9.49 -19.59 1.04
CA GLU A 170 8.57 -20.32 1.90
C GLU A 170 7.11 -20.01 1.61
N LEU A 171 6.23 -20.97 1.89
CA LEU A 171 4.80 -20.79 2.06
C LEU A 171 4.48 -20.67 3.54
N VAL A 172 3.90 -19.53 3.96
CA VAL A 172 3.50 -19.29 5.34
C VAL A 172 1.98 -19.25 5.45
N LEU A 173 1.46 -19.95 6.43
CA LEU A 173 0.03 -19.92 6.74
C LEU A 173 -0.21 -20.09 8.26
N SER A 174 -1.21 -19.41 8.77
CA SER A 174 -1.75 -19.61 10.12
C SER A 174 -3.26 -19.71 10.02
N ARG A 175 -3.80 -20.94 10.09
CA ARG A 175 -5.25 -21.17 9.96
C ARG A 175 -5.75 -22.13 11.02
N VAL A 176 -6.86 -21.76 11.64
CA VAL A 176 -7.63 -22.69 12.46
C VAL A 176 -8.42 -23.63 11.53
N PRO A 177 -8.51 -24.94 11.81
CA PRO A 177 -9.33 -25.84 11.02
C PRO A 177 -10.77 -25.35 10.91
N GLN A 178 -11.32 -25.38 9.70
CA GLN A 178 -12.70 -25.00 9.45
C GLN A 178 -13.65 -26.02 10.10
N VAL A 179 -14.64 -25.54 10.86
CA VAL A 179 -15.65 -26.39 11.53
C VAL A 179 -17.02 -26.14 10.90
N HIS A 180 -17.70 -27.22 10.55
CA HIS A 180 -19.06 -27.19 10.02
C HIS A 180 -20.04 -27.67 11.08
N LYS A 181 -21.10 -26.89 11.36
CA LYS A 181 -22.20 -27.26 12.25
C LYS A 181 -23.44 -27.51 11.40
N GLN A 182 -23.76 -28.76 11.13
CA GLN A 182 -24.98 -29.14 10.42
C GLN A 182 -26.23 -28.79 11.27
N GLY A 183 -27.32 -28.39 10.59
CA GLY A 183 -28.58 -28.05 11.25
C GLY A 183 -28.55 -26.72 12.02
N TRP A 184 -27.53 -25.87 11.84
CA TRP A 184 -27.48 -24.56 12.48
C TRP A 184 -28.69 -23.70 12.10
N GLN A 185 -29.43 -23.25 13.11
CA GLN A 185 -30.54 -22.31 12.95
C GLN A 185 -30.13 -20.92 13.37
N ARG A 186 -30.34 -19.93 12.49
CA ARG A 186 -30.12 -18.52 12.77
C ARG A 186 -31.07 -18.07 13.90
N PRO A 187 -30.56 -17.36 14.91
CA PRO A 187 -31.45 -16.73 15.91
C PRO A 187 -32.46 -15.80 15.23
N VAL A 188 -33.73 -15.89 15.63
CA VAL A 188 -34.81 -15.03 15.19
C VAL A 188 -35.24 -14.08 16.32
N LYS A 189 -35.61 -12.86 15.96
CA LYS A 189 -36.09 -11.87 16.92
C LYS A 189 -37.39 -12.39 17.55
N LYS A 190 -37.42 -12.52 18.88
CA LYS A 190 -38.69 -12.78 19.59
C LYS A 190 -39.60 -11.58 19.37
N LYS A 191 -40.84 -11.85 18.94
CA LYS A 191 -41.89 -10.82 18.84
C LYS A 191 -42.35 -10.43 20.25
#